data_549a27137b7bc279ced65cd021046aba
#
_entry.id   549a27137b7bc279ced65cd021046aba
#
_cell.length_a   1.000
_cell.length_b   1.000
_cell.length_c   1.000
_cell.angle_alpha   90.00
_cell.angle_beta   90.00
_cell.angle_gamma   90.00
#
_symmetry.space_group_name_H-M   'P 1'
#
loop_
_entity.id
_entity.type
_entity.pdbx_description
1 polymer ?
#
loop_
_entity_poly.entity_id
_entity_poly.type
_entity_poly.pdbx_seq_one_letter_code
_entity_poly.pdbx_strand_id
1 'polypeptide(L)'
;LEQDGLALNTTLGAGFEPAKGLRVGAGFVWGFAKYRLANANMSLSPTAQPDGSFRDPVTADVRAELKVADWFIPGATFGILYSPASNFDVGLNVIMQDAFDAQGDLSMKANYWTNNGTSDSPDLSDSGEIQKGLGRFRVPNPLEARIGARFHLPRKPGKPQSGVRDPLVDDVFDLELDVSYTRNSAYERAELRFPESPAVPVKGTPGSVPQNNDIDFKVKRDS
;
A
#
# COMPACT_ATOMS: atom_id res chain seq x y z
N LEU A 1 -12.34 -10.45 3.98
CA LEU A 1 -11.11 -9.67 4.04
C LEU A 1 -11.41 -8.29 4.58
N GLU A 2 -10.81 -7.91 5.69
CA GLU A 2 -10.83 -6.55 6.20
C GLU A 2 -9.45 -5.94 5.99
N GLN A 3 -9.41 -4.74 5.45
CA GLN A 3 -8.17 -4.00 5.24
C GLN A 3 -8.37 -2.57 5.71
N ASP A 4 -7.47 -2.11 6.56
CA ASP A 4 -7.41 -0.73 7.02
C ASP A 4 -5.95 -0.26 6.94
N GLY A 5 -5.73 0.98 6.53
CA GLY A 5 -4.39 1.50 6.37
C GLY A 5 -4.34 3.02 6.30
N LEU A 6 -3.23 3.54 6.77
CA LEU A 6 -2.88 4.95 6.67
C LEU A 6 -1.44 5.05 6.14
N ALA A 7 -1.25 5.79 5.06
CA ALA A 7 0.08 6.14 4.55
C ALA A 7 0.14 7.66 4.36
N LEU A 8 1.19 8.29 4.87
CA LEU A 8 1.43 9.72 4.77
C LEU A 8 2.87 9.98 4.35
N ASN A 9 3.05 10.99 3.51
CA ASN A 9 4.35 11.49 3.10
C ASN A 9 4.46 12.97 3.47
N THR A 10 5.55 13.33 4.12
CA THR A 10 5.93 14.71 4.40
C THR A 10 7.18 15.04 3.59
N THR A 11 7.17 16.16 2.89
CA THR A 11 8.31 16.60 2.07
C THR A 11 8.86 17.91 2.58
N LEU A 12 10.16 17.93 2.82
CA LEU A 12 10.93 19.15 3.07
C LEU A 12 11.79 19.41 1.84
N GLY A 13 11.54 20.50 1.14
CA GLY A 13 12.25 20.82 -0.10
C GLY A 13 12.78 22.25 -0.13
N ALA A 14 13.77 22.44 -0.99
CA ALA A 14 14.32 23.73 -1.33
C ALA A 14 14.55 23.83 -2.84
N GLY A 15 14.44 25.06 -3.36
CA GLY A 15 14.68 25.34 -4.75
C GLY A 15 15.31 26.71 -4.94
N PHE A 16 16.00 26.89 -6.05
CA PHE A 16 16.61 28.16 -6.44
C PHE A 16 16.62 28.30 -7.95
N GLU A 17 16.89 29.51 -8.43
CA GLU A 17 17.00 29.88 -9.85
C GLU A 17 18.45 30.15 -10.19
N PRO A 18 19.25 29.16 -10.69
CA PRO A 18 20.66 29.34 -11.01
C PRO A 18 20.88 30.23 -12.24
N ALA A 19 19.89 30.28 -13.12
CA ALA A 19 19.91 31.15 -14.29
C ALA A 19 18.48 31.61 -14.59
N LYS A 20 18.33 32.74 -15.26
CA LYS A 20 17.02 33.30 -15.60
C LYS A 20 16.14 32.27 -16.31
N GLY A 21 14.98 31.99 -15.72
CA GLY A 21 14.01 31.03 -16.24
C GLY A 21 14.34 29.55 -15.96
N LEU A 22 15.51 29.24 -15.37
CA LEU A 22 15.84 27.87 -14.94
C LEU A 22 15.72 27.75 -13.43
N ARG A 23 14.78 26.94 -12.96
CA ARG A 23 14.57 26.66 -11.56
C ARG A 23 14.90 25.20 -11.29
N VAL A 24 15.63 24.93 -10.24
CA VAL A 24 15.97 23.59 -9.79
C VAL A 24 15.59 23.44 -8.33
N GLY A 25 15.15 22.26 -7.97
CA GLY A 25 14.74 21.96 -6.61
C GLY A 25 15.01 20.52 -6.24
N ALA A 26 15.18 20.31 -4.95
CA ALA A 26 15.29 18.99 -4.36
C ALA A 26 14.54 18.96 -3.03
N GLY A 27 14.05 17.79 -2.67
CA GLY A 27 13.37 17.60 -1.42
C GLY A 27 13.66 16.22 -0.82
N PHE A 28 13.68 16.18 0.49
CA PHE A 28 13.67 14.96 1.27
C PHE A 28 12.23 14.58 1.55
N VAL A 29 11.89 13.32 1.30
CA VAL A 29 10.57 12.76 1.58
C VAL A 29 10.70 11.85 2.80
N TRP A 30 9.84 12.08 3.77
CA TRP A 30 9.68 11.22 4.92
C TRP A 30 8.28 10.61 4.87
N GLY A 31 8.22 9.33 4.56
CA GLY A 31 7.00 8.54 4.60
C GLY A 31 6.86 7.80 5.91
N PHE A 32 5.62 7.58 6.31
CA PHE A 32 5.27 6.55 7.27
C PHE A 32 3.97 5.88 6.83
N ALA A 33 3.84 4.61 7.16
CA ALA A 33 2.63 3.87 6.88
C ALA A 33 2.33 2.84 7.97
N LYS A 34 1.06 2.58 8.21
CA LYS A 34 0.61 1.46 9.02
C LYS A 34 -0.55 0.76 8.33
N TYR A 35 -0.56 -0.56 8.43
CA TYR A 35 -1.61 -1.39 7.86
C TYR A 35 -2.11 -2.41 8.88
N ARG A 36 -3.40 -2.67 8.79
CA ARG A 36 -4.09 -3.77 9.45
C ARG A 36 -4.75 -4.62 8.38
N LEU A 37 -4.35 -5.87 8.31
CA LEU A 37 -4.89 -6.84 7.38
C LEU A 37 -5.55 -7.95 8.22
N ALA A 38 -6.83 -8.21 8.01
CA ALA A 38 -7.51 -9.29 8.66
C ALA A 38 -8.22 -10.16 7.63
N ASN A 39 -8.04 -11.46 7.76
CA ASN A 39 -8.67 -12.45 6.91
C ASN A 39 -9.21 -13.61 7.76
N ALA A 40 -10.38 -14.09 7.40
CA ALA A 40 -10.95 -15.31 7.94
C ALA A 40 -10.99 -16.36 6.83
N ASN A 41 -10.26 -17.44 7.03
CA ASN A 41 -10.27 -18.59 6.15
C ASN A 41 -11.22 -19.64 6.73
N MET A 42 -12.23 -19.99 5.95
CA MET A 42 -13.11 -21.09 6.26
C MET A 42 -12.51 -22.41 5.75
N SER A 43 -12.60 -23.44 6.54
CA SER A 43 -12.23 -24.78 6.07
C SER A 43 -13.28 -25.27 5.08
N LEU A 44 -12.86 -25.38 3.82
CA LEU A 44 -13.73 -25.91 2.75
C LEU A 44 -13.68 -27.45 2.64
N SER A 45 -13.06 -28.14 3.60
CA SER A 45 -13.02 -29.60 3.60
C SER A 45 -14.22 -30.15 4.36
N PRO A 46 -15.30 -30.50 3.67
CA PRO A 46 -16.45 -31.07 4.31
C PRO A 46 -16.06 -32.42 4.96
N THR A 47 -16.35 -32.56 6.24
CA THR A 47 -16.12 -33.82 6.96
C THR A 47 -17.33 -34.72 6.80
N ALA A 48 -17.11 -35.92 6.28
CA ALA A 48 -18.17 -36.93 6.22
C ALA A 48 -18.61 -37.31 7.63
N GLN A 49 -19.92 -37.22 7.87
CA GLN A 49 -20.51 -37.62 9.12
C GLN A 49 -20.87 -39.11 9.06
N PRO A 50 -21.04 -39.81 10.21
CA PRO A 50 -21.43 -41.21 10.24
C PRO A 50 -22.79 -41.49 9.58
N ASP A 51 -23.65 -40.48 9.45
CA ASP A 51 -24.95 -40.54 8.78
C ASP A 51 -24.87 -40.33 7.25
N GLY A 52 -23.66 -40.19 6.70
CA GLY A 52 -23.43 -39.94 5.28
C GLY A 52 -23.61 -38.49 4.84
N SER A 53 -23.94 -37.59 5.75
CA SER A 53 -23.96 -36.14 5.46
C SER A 53 -22.57 -35.53 5.50
N PHE A 54 -22.40 -34.40 4.84
CA PHE A 54 -21.19 -33.61 4.91
C PHE A 54 -21.47 -32.33 5.69
N ARG A 55 -20.60 -32.03 6.66
CA ARG A 55 -20.65 -30.76 7.40
C ARG A 55 -19.31 -30.02 7.23
N ASP A 56 -19.41 -28.74 7.03
CA ASP A 56 -18.25 -27.88 7.13
C ASP A 56 -17.78 -27.80 8.59
N PRO A 57 -16.51 -28.14 8.88
CA PRO A 57 -16.00 -28.05 10.23
C PRO A 57 -15.73 -26.57 10.57
N VAL A 58 -16.75 -25.84 11.00
CA VAL A 58 -16.65 -24.45 11.48
C VAL A 58 -15.54 -24.31 12.55
N THR A 59 -15.25 -25.43 13.24
CA THR A 59 -14.17 -25.51 14.24
C THR A 59 -12.77 -25.46 13.64
N ALA A 60 -12.61 -25.57 12.31
CA ALA A 60 -11.34 -25.45 11.62
C ALA A 60 -11.14 -24.06 10.98
N ASP A 61 -12.08 -23.14 11.17
CA ASP A 61 -11.94 -21.78 10.70
C ASP A 61 -10.83 -21.05 11.46
N VAL A 62 -10.06 -20.29 10.72
CA VAL A 62 -8.95 -19.50 11.25
C VAL A 62 -9.12 -18.04 10.85
N ARG A 63 -9.12 -17.16 11.84
CA ARG A 63 -8.98 -15.74 11.62
C ARG A 63 -7.53 -15.32 11.88
N ALA A 64 -6.93 -14.69 10.90
CA ALA A 64 -5.60 -14.07 11.01
C ALA A 64 -5.72 -12.55 10.94
N GLU A 65 -5.02 -11.86 11.81
CA GLU A 65 -4.91 -10.40 11.83
C GLU A 65 -3.44 -10.03 11.92
N LEU A 66 -2.97 -9.22 10.96
CA LEU A 66 -1.62 -8.68 10.91
C LEU A 66 -1.67 -7.16 11.07
N LYS A 67 -0.91 -6.63 12.02
CA LYS A 67 -0.72 -5.19 12.23
C LYS A 67 0.75 -4.85 12.04
N VAL A 68 1.03 -4.05 11.04
CA VAL A 68 2.40 -3.61 10.69
C VAL A 68 2.47 -2.10 10.61
N ALA A 69 3.62 -1.54 10.95
CA ALA A 69 3.89 -0.12 10.80
C ALA A 69 5.35 0.11 10.44
N ASP A 70 5.56 1.00 9.48
CA ASP A 70 6.86 1.54 9.14
C ASP A 70 6.83 3.05 9.35
N TRP A 71 7.63 3.54 10.28
CA TRP A 71 7.64 4.94 10.68
C TRP A 71 8.65 5.77 9.91
N PHE A 72 9.50 5.12 9.10
CA PHE A 72 10.55 5.81 8.39
C PHE A 72 10.79 5.20 7.01
N ILE A 73 10.10 5.74 6.01
CA ILE A 73 10.24 5.38 4.61
C ILE A 73 10.88 6.57 3.90
N PRO A 74 12.23 6.63 3.86
CA PRO A 74 12.93 7.78 3.29
C PRO A 74 12.77 7.83 1.78
N GLY A 75 12.82 9.04 1.24
CA GLY A 75 12.76 9.28 -0.17
C GLY A 75 13.36 10.62 -0.54
N ALA A 76 13.46 10.86 -1.84
CA ALA A 76 13.92 12.12 -2.39
C ALA A 76 13.07 12.49 -3.60
N THR A 77 12.93 13.80 -3.82
CA THR A 77 12.36 14.36 -5.03
C THR A 77 13.32 15.37 -5.63
N PHE A 78 13.39 15.39 -6.96
CA PHE A 78 14.18 16.33 -7.72
C PHE A 78 13.31 16.93 -8.82
N GLY A 79 13.39 18.25 -8.98
CA GLY A 79 12.61 18.96 -9.96
C GLY A 79 13.45 19.97 -10.73
N ILE A 80 13.15 20.11 -12.00
CA ILE A 80 13.69 21.14 -12.89
C ILE A 80 12.52 21.78 -13.61
N LEU A 81 12.46 23.10 -13.63
CA LEU A 81 11.52 23.86 -14.42
C LEU A 81 12.28 24.88 -15.23
N TYR A 82 12.10 24.85 -16.54
CA TYR A 82 12.72 25.77 -17.48
C TYR A 82 11.67 26.55 -18.26
N SER A 83 11.76 27.86 -18.14
CA SER A 83 10.87 28.83 -18.79
C SER A 83 11.66 29.65 -19.82
N PRO A 84 11.89 29.11 -21.05
CA PRO A 84 12.69 29.82 -22.09
C PRO A 84 12.00 31.07 -22.60
N ALA A 85 10.69 31.13 -22.52
CA ALA A 85 9.88 32.27 -22.93
C ALA A 85 8.81 32.55 -21.89
N SER A 86 8.19 33.71 -21.98
CA SER A 86 7.12 34.14 -21.05
C SER A 86 5.83 33.32 -21.15
N ASN A 87 5.71 32.50 -22.16
CA ASN A 87 4.52 31.73 -22.51
C ASN A 87 4.77 30.22 -22.68
N PHE A 88 5.95 29.75 -22.31
CA PHE A 88 6.30 28.34 -22.47
C PHE A 88 7.15 27.85 -21.29
N ASP A 89 6.73 26.75 -20.70
CA ASP A 89 7.41 26.10 -19.59
C ASP A 89 7.65 24.61 -19.91
N VAL A 90 8.79 24.09 -19.49
CA VAL A 90 9.10 22.65 -19.52
C VAL A 90 9.54 22.23 -18.13
N GLY A 91 8.94 21.16 -17.62
CA GLY A 91 9.23 20.64 -16.30
C GLY A 91 9.66 19.18 -16.34
N LEU A 92 10.55 18.82 -15.42
CA LEU A 92 10.91 17.45 -15.10
C LEU A 92 10.82 17.28 -13.58
N ASN A 93 10.18 16.21 -13.14
CA ASN A 93 10.18 15.81 -11.73
C ASN A 93 10.51 14.33 -11.63
N VAL A 94 11.35 13.97 -10.67
CA VAL A 94 11.70 12.59 -10.33
C VAL A 94 11.48 12.39 -8.85
N ILE A 95 10.74 11.32 -8.50
CA ILE A 95 10.47 10.93 -7.14
C ILE A 95 11.00 9.50 -6.94
N MET A 96 11.78 9.31 -5.89
CA MET A 96 12.24 8.00 -5.44
C MET A 96 11.99 7.88 -3.95
N GLN A 97 11.48 6.73 -3.53
CA GLN A 97 11.22 6.45 -2.13
C GLN A 97 11.55 4.99 -1.85
N ASP A 98 12.03 4.71 -0.65
CA ASP A 98 12.31 3.34 -0.22
C ASP A 98 11.02 2.51 -0.13
N ALA A 99 11.17 1.20 -0.12
CA ALA A 99 10.06 0.29 0.04
C ALA A 99 9.43 0.45 1.44
N PHE A 100 8.13 0.33 1.53
CA PHE A 100 7.49 -0.02 2.79
C PHE A 100 7.95 -1.42 3.20
N ASP A 101 8.56 -1.56 4.36
CA ASP A 101 9.07 -2.84 4.85
C ASP A 101 8.89 -2.90 6.37
N ALA A 102 7.78 -3.46 6.78
CA ALA A 102 7.37 -3.46 8.17
C ALA A 102 7.18 -4.86 8.72
N GLN A 103 7.68 -5.06 9.92
CA GLN A 103 7.39 -6.22 10.76
C GLN A 103 6.43 -5.80 11.87
N GLY A 104 5.51 -6.69 12.22
CA GLY A 104 4.54 -6.39 13.25
C GLY A 104 3.82 -7.61 13.79
N ASP A 105 2.83 -7.35 14.61
CA ASP A 105 2.11 -8.37 15.35
C ASP A 105 1.17 -9.16 14.43
N LEU A 106 1.37 -10.47 14.40
CA LEU A 106 0.45 -11.43 13.82
C LEU A 106 -0.34 -12.08 14.96
N SER A 107 -1.66 -12.02 14.87
CA SER A 107 -2.55 -12.76 15.75
C SER A 107 -3.39 -13.73 14.93
N MET A 108 -3.43 -14.97 15.34
CA MET A 108 -4.25 -16.01 14.74
C MET A 108 -5.20 -16.59 15.77
N LYS A 109 -6.42 -16.79 15.38
CA LYS A 109 -7.47 -17.39 16.20
C LYS A 109 -8.08 -18.54 15.43
N ALA A 110 -7.83 -19.76 15.91
CA ALA A 110 -8.49 -20.93 15.40
C ALA A 110 -9.83 -21.15 16.10
N ASN A 111 -10.67 -21.94 15.48
CA ASN A 111 -12.01 -22.22 16.01
C ASN A 111 -12.76 -20.92 16.30
N TYR A 112 -12.68 -20.00 15.35
CA TYR A 112 -13.28 -18.66 15.46
C TYR A 112 -14.77 -18.75 15.82
N TRP A 113 -15.44 -19.71 15.21
CA TRP A 113 -16.79 -20.08 15.57
C TRP A 113 -16.78 -21.48 16.18
N THR A 114 -17.24 -21.62 17.40
CA THR A 114 -17.50 -22.92 17.99
C THR A 114 -19.00 -23.20 17.99
N ASN A 115 -19.32 -24.39 17.58
CA ASN A 115 -20.70 -24.88 17.72
C ASN A 115 -20.83 -25.51 19.10
N ASN A 116 -21.35 -24.77 20.07
CA ASN A 116 -21.65 -25.23 21.43
C ASN A 116 -23.09 -25.76 21.56
N GLY A 117 -23.88 -25.61 20.50
CA GLY A 117 -25.27 -26.07 20.46
C GLY A 117 -25.43 -27.52 19.97
N THR A 118 -26.66 -27.96 19.94
CA THR A 118 -27.03 -29.20 19.28
C THR A 118 -27.04 -29.05 17.76
N SER A 119 -27.15 -30.18 17.04
CA SER A 119 -27.24 -30.14 15.57
C SER A 119 -28.40 -29.30 15.03
N ASP A 120 -29.45 -29.16 15.82
CA ASP A 120 -30.68 -28.48 15.43
C ASP A 120 -30.70 -27.00 15.80
N SER A 121 -29.77 -26.58 16.70
CA SER A 121 -29.62 -25.19 17.12
C SER A 121 -28.16 -24.90 17.42
N PRO A 122 -27.34 -24.64 16.40
CA PRO A 122 -25.92 -24.33 16.58
C PRO A 122 -25.75 -22.99 17.30
N ASP A 123 -25.04 -23.01 18.41
CA ASP A 123 -24.53 -21.76 19.05
C ASP A 123 -23.17 -21.44 18.49
N LEU A 124 -23.10 -20.43 17.64
CA LEU A 124 -21.89 -19.94 16.99
C LEU A 124 -21.22 -18.90 17.87
N SER A 125 -20.67 -19.31 18.99
CA SER A 125 -19.92 -18.41 19.87
C SER A 125 -18.43 -18.34 19.50
N ASP A 126 -17.88 -17.13 19.61
CA ASP A 126 -16.44 -16.88 19.43
C ASP A 126 -15.66 -17.36 20.67
N SER A 127 -15.02 -18.50 20.59
CA SER A 127 -14.32 -19.13 21.73
C SER A 127 -12.89 -19.59 21.47
N GLY A 128 -12.35 -19.31 20.29
CA GLY A 128 -10.97 -19.73 19.97
C GLY A 128 -9.92 -18.96 20.78
N GLU A 129 -8.83 -19.62 21.15
CA GLU A 129 -7.67 -18.96 21.75
C GLU A 129 -6.85 -18.19 20.70
N ILE A 130 -6.36 -17.00 21.11
CA ILE A 130 -5.51 -16.18 20.25
C ILE A 130 -4.07 -16.67 20.36
N GLN A 131 -3.51 -17.09 19.25
CA GLN A 131 -2.09 -17.38 19.09
C GLN A 131 -1.38 -16.16 18.50
N LYS A 132 -0.21 -15.81 19.03
CA LYS A 132 0.57 -14.65 18.60
C LYS A 132 1.84 -15.09 17.88
N GLY A 133 2.23 -14.29 16.89
CA GLY A 133 3.44 -14.46 16.11
C GLY A 133 3.87 -13.13 15.50
N LEU A 134 4.81 -13.22 14.57
CA LEU A 134 5.30 -12.06 13.82
C LEU A 134 5.02 -12.24 12.34
N GLY A 135 4.58 -11.16 11.70
CA GLY A 135 4.44 -11.06 10.26
C GLY A 135 5.27 -9.89 9.72
N ARG A 136 5.72 -10.00 8.49
CA ARG A 136 6.42 -8.95 7.75
C ARG A 136 5.68 -8.69 6.46
N PHE A 137 5.42 -7.42 6.18
CA PHE A 137 4.78 -6.98 4.95
C PHE A 137 5.69 -6.00 4.24
N ARG A 138 6.04 -6.29 2.99
CA ARG A 138 6.89 -5.46 2.17
C ARG A 138 6.20 -5.11 0.86
N VAL A 139 6.16 -3.81 0.55
CA VAL A 139 5.66 -3.27 -0.70
C VAL A 139 6.70 -2.31 -1.27
N PRO A 140 7.27 -2.60 -2.43
CA PRO A 140 8.24 -1.70 -3.05
C PRO A 140 7.55 -0.44 -3.55
N ASN A 141 8.23 0.71 -3.43
CA ASN A 141 7.82 1.96 -4.06
C ASN A 141 8.60 2.13 -5.37
N PRO A 142 7.92 2.30 -6.50
CA PRO A 142 8.61 2.48 -7.77
C PRO A 142 9.20 3.89 -7.88
N LEU A 143 10.28 4.01 -8.64
CA LEU A 143 10.74 5.30 -9.11
C LEU A 143 9.71 5.87 -10.10
N GLU A 144 9.33 7.11 -9.88
CA GLU A 144 8.46 7.87 -10.78
C GLU A 144 9.22 9.04 -11.40
N ALA A 145 9.05 9.23 -12.69
CA ALA A 145 9.54 10.38 -13.40
C ALA A 145 8.41 11.00 -14.22
N ARG A 146 8.30 12.33 -14.19
CA ARG A 146 7.29 13.07 -14.93
C ARG A 146 7.98 14.17 -15.72
N ILE A 147 7.63 14.28 -17.00
CA ILE A 147 8.04 15.39 -17.85
C ILE A 147 6.79 16.07 -18.36
N GLY A 148 6.76 17.39 -18.26
CA GLY A 148 5.62 18.18 -18.70
C GLY A 148 6.06 19.37 -19.53
N ALA A 149 5.20 19.79 -20.44
CA ALA A 149 5.34 21.03 -21.19
C ALA A 149 4.03 21.79 -21.11
N ARG A 150 4.12 23.09 -20.86
CA ARG A 150 2.98 23.99 -20.77
C ARG A 150 3.17 25.16 -21.70
N PHE A 151 2.15 25.42 -22.50
CA PHE A 151 2.03 26.62 -23.33
C PHE A 151 0.84 27.44 -22.83
N HIS A 152 1.10 28.73 -22.56
CA HIS A 152 0.06 29.61 -22.06
C HIS A 152 0.12 30.98 -22.72
N LEU A 153 -1.04 31.59 -22.93
CA LEU A 153 -1.17 32.94 -23.48
C LEU A 153 -1.69 33.87 -22.37
N PRO A 154 -0.86 34.77 -21.85
CA PRO A 154 -1.27 35.71 -20.82
C PRO A 154 -2.32 36.70 -21.34
N ARG A 155 -3.33 36.97 -20.53
CA ARG A 155 -4.39 37.96 -20.83
C ARG A 155 -3.84 39.37 -20.97
N LYS A 156 -2.80 39.68 -20.20
CA LYS A 156 -2.04 40.93 -20.28
C LYS A 156 -0.55 40.61 -20.28
N PRO A 157 0.24 41.11 -21.27
CA PRO A 157 1.65 40.98 -21.21
C PRO A 157 2.19 41.78 -20.00
N GLY A 158 2.82 41.11 -19.05
CA GLY A 158 3.37 41.78 -17.89
C GLY A 158 3.52 40.88 -16.68
N LYS A 159 3.90 41.49 -15.55
CA LYS A 159 4.04 40.79 -14.28
C LYS A 159 2.67 40.39 -13.73
N PRO A 160 2.50 39.20 -13.13
CA PRO A 160 1.30 38.83 -12.40
C PRO A 160 1.05 39.85 -11.29
N GLN A 161 -0.22 40.25 -11.09
CA GLN A 161 -0.59 41.30 -10.12
C GLN A 161 -0.23 40.94 -8.67
N SER A 162 -0.17 39.66 -8.34
CA SER A 162 0.08 39.15 -6.99
C SER A 162 1.49 38.54 -6.78
N GLY A 163 2.37 38.62 -7.78
CA GLY A 163 3.66 37.92 -7.72
C GLY A 163 3.58 36.39 -7.91
N VAL A 164 2.40 35.81 -7.75
CA VAL A 164 2.09 34.42 -8.04
C VAL A 164 1.10 34.40 -9.20
N ARG A 165 1.42 33.67 -10.26
CA ARG A 165 0.56 33.56 -11.43
C ARG A 165 -0.60 32.60 -11.14
N ASP A 166 -1.80 33.06 -11.38
CA ASP A 166 -3.01 32.24 -11.36
C ASP A 166 -3.45 32.00 -12.81
N PRO A 167 -3.32 30.76 -13.33
CA PRO A 167 -3.69 30.43 -14.71
C PRO A 167 -5.14 30.77 -15.07
N LEU A 168 -6.05 30.63 -14.11
CA LEU A 168 -7.47 30.88 -14.34
C LEU A 168 -7.78 32.37 -14.54
N VAL A 169 -6.97 33.25 -13.94
CA VAL A 169 -7.17 34.69 -13.96
C VAL A 169 -6.25 35.37 -14.98
N ASP A 170 -5.00 34.93 -15.02
CA ASP A 170 -3.93 35.60 -15.75
C ASP A 170 -3.79 35.14 -17.21
N ASP A 171 -4.32 33.96 -17.56
CA ASP A 171 -4.19 33.38 -18.89
C ASP A 171 -5.53 33.44 -19.67
N VAL A 172 -5.44 33.66 -20.98
CA VAL A 172 -6.55 33.53 -21.91
C VAL A 172 -6.68 32.11 -22.42
N PHE A 173 -5.51 31.45 -22.52
CA PHE A 173 -5.39 30.07 -22.97
C PHE A 173 -4.23 29.41 -22.25
N ASP A 174 -4.45 28.16 -21.84
CA ASP A 174 -3.48 27.32 -21.18
C ASP A 174 -3.61 25.89 -21.72
N LEU A 175 -2.50 25.33 -22.16
CA LEU A 175 -2.41 23.96 -22.63
C LEU A 175 -1.22 23.27 -21.94
N GLU A 176 -1.49 22.18 -21.26
CA GLU A 176 -0.48 21.38 -20.56
C GLU A 176 -0.50 19.94 -21.10
N LEU A 177 0.70 19.41 -21.28
CA LEU A 177 0.92 18.00 -21.63
C LEU A 177 1.91 17.39 -20.64
N ASP A 178 1.48 16.36 -19.94
CA ASP A 178 2.32 15.61 -19.01
C ASP A 178 2.47 14.15 -19.45
N VAL A 179 3.69 13.68 -19.35
CA VAL A 179 4.04 12.27 -19.55
C VAL A 179 4.66 11.75 -18.25
N SER A 180 4.10 10.69 -17.70
CA SER A 180 4.62 10.03 -16.50
C SER A 180 5.19 8.67 -16.85
N TYR A 181 6.33 8.36 -16.26
CA TYR A 181 6.96 7.05 -16.30
C TYR A 181 7.07 6.51 -14.89
N THR A 182 6.56 5.31 -14.67
CA THR A 182 6.69 4.60 -13.41
C THR A 182 7.44 3.29 -13.66
N ARG A 183 8.54 3.08 -12.92
CA ARG A 183 9.33 1.85 -13.03
C ARG A 183 8.60 0.69 -12.35
N ASN A 184 7.59 0.14 -13.02
CA ASN A 184 6.75 -0.94 -12.49
C ASN A 184 7.50 -2.26 -12.26
N SER A 185 8.75 -2.40 -12.79
CA SER A 185 9.59 -3.55 -12.46
C SER A 185 9.91 -3.66 -10.95
N ALA A 186 9.82 -2.57 -10.22
CA ALA A 186 9.95 -2.59 -8.76
C ALA A 186 8.76 -3.27 -8.07
N TYR A 187 7.57 -3.25 -8.67
CA TYR A 187 6.36 -3.92 -8.17
C TYR A 187 6.30 -5.42 -8.48
N GLU A 188 7.38 -6.02 -8.96
CA GLU A 188 7.34 -7.46 -9.31
C GLU A 188 6.94 -8.34 -8.16
N ARG A 189 7.12 -7.88 -6.92
CA ARG A 189 6.81 -8.68 -5.74
C ARG A 189 6.43 -7.82 -4.53
N ALA A 190 5.18 -7.87 -4.12
CA ALA A 190 4.81 -7.56 -2.74
C ALA A 190 4.93 -8.85 -1.91
N GLU A 191 5.55 -8.78 -0.75
CA GLU A 191 5.87 -9.94 0.06
C GLU A 191 5.12 -9.87 1.39
N LEU A 192 4.44 -10.95 1.72
CA LEU A 192 3.90 -11.20 3.05
C LEU A 192 4.60 -12.43 3.61
N ARG A 193 5.39 -12.25 4.66
CA ARG A 193 6.18 -13.29 5.32
C ARG A 193 5.70 -13.49 6.75
N PHE A 194 5.78 -14.72 7.20
CA PHE A 194 5.42 -15.10 8.57
C PHE A 194 6.64 -15.75 9.25
N PRO A 195 7.67 -14.97 9.64
CA PRO A 195 8.90 -15.51 10.22
C PRO A 195 8.65 -16.28 11.52
N GLU A 196 7.62 -15.88 12.28
CA GLU A 196 7.17 -16.58 13.48
C GLU A 196 5.67 -16.83 13.35
N SER A 197 5.34 -17.87 12.56
CA SER A 197 3.95 -18.29 12.45
C SER A 197 3.56 -19.14 13.66
N PRO A 198 2.51 -18.76 14.39
CA PRO A 198 2.06 -19.56 15.51
C PRO A 198 1.48 -20.88 15.01
N ALA A 199 1.76 -21.92 15.75
CA ALA A 199 1.12 -23.20 15.56
C ALA A 199 -0.31 -23.15 16.12
N VAL A 200 -1.29 -23.23 15.24
CA VAL A 200 -2.69 -23.12 15.62
C VAL A 200 -3.25 -24.50 15.91
N PRO A 201 -3.76 -24.77 17.14
CA PRO A 201 -4.40 -26.03 17.44
C PRO A 201 -5.74 -26.13 16.68
N VAL A 202 -5.89 -27.15 15.86
CA VAL A 202 -7.13 -27.46 15.15
C VAL A 202 -7.85 -28.57 15.90
N LYS A 203 -9.10 -28.33 16.29
CA LYS A 203 -9.91 -29.32 17.02
C LYS A 203 -10.10 -30.59 16.19
N GLY A 204 -9.81 -31.75 16.79
CA GLY A 204 -9.91 -33.05 16.13
C GLY A 204 -8.67 -33.52 15.39
N THR A 205 -7.60 -32.68 15.30
CA THR A 205 -6.32 -33.07 14.74
C THR A 205 -5.30 -33.17 15.88
N PRO A 206 -4.63 -34.32 16.09
CA PRO A 206 -3.55 -34.39 17.05
C PRO A 206 -2.41 -33.46 16.63
N GLY A 207 -2.07 -32.50 17.49
CA GLY A 207 -0.99 -31.54 17.26
C GLY A 207 -1.46 -30.20 16.72
N SER A 208 -0.51 -29.30 16.57
CA SER A 208 -0.73 -27.97 16.00
C SER A 208 -0.18 -27.91 14.56
N VAL A 209 -0.89 -27.29 13.67
CA VAL A 209 -0.49 -27.13 12.28
C VAL A 209 0.23 -25.77 12.14
N PRO A 210 1.54 -25.74 11.80
CA PRO A 210 2.20 -24.46 11.50
C PRO A 210 1.59 -23.87 10.23
N GLN A 211 1.16 -22.62 10.33
CA GLN A 211 0.56 -21.88 9.20
C GLN A 211 1.66 -21.07 8.47
N ASN A 212 2.65 -21.76 7.92
CA ASN A 212 3.74 -21.14 7.17
C ASN A 212 3.36 -20.92 5.71
N ASN A 213 2.46 -20.00 5.45
CA ASN A 213 2.11 -19.62 4.09
C ASN A 213 2.68 -18.22 3.78
N ASP A 214 3.96 -18.18 3.44
CA ASP A 214 4.53 -17.00 2.80
C ASP A 214 3.79 -16.73 1.49
N ILE A 215 3.32 -15.50 1.31
CA ILE A 215 2.55 -15.10 0.13
C ILE A 215 3.37 -14.10 -0.68
N ASP A 216 3.71 -14.48 -1.88
CA ASP A 216 4.31 -13.59 -2.87
C ASP A 216 3.22 -13.13 -3.84
N PHE A 217 2.88 -11.86 -3.78
CA PHE A 217 2.03 -11.23 -4.79
C PHE A 217 2.89 -10.84 -5.98
N LYS A 218 2.90 -11.67 -7.03
CA LYS A 218 3.59 -11.34 -8.28
C LYS A 218 2.61 -10.62 -9.21
N VAL A 219 2.96 -9.43 -9.62
CA VAL A 219 2.26 -8.77 -10.73
C VAL A 219 2.74 -9.42 -12.02
N LYS A 220 1.88 -10.23 -12.64
CA LYS A 220 2.15 -10.80 -13.95
C LYS A 220 2.12 -9.67 -14.98
N ARG A 221 3.26 -9.39 -15.61
CA ARG A 221 3.27 -8.55 -16.81
C ARG A 221 2.65 -9.34 -17.93
N ASP A 222 1.57 -8.84 -18.47
CA ASP A 222 1.13 -9.26 -19.79
C ASP A 222 2.13 -8.67 -20.79
N SER A 223 2.87 -9.57 -21.45
CA SER A 223 3.82 -9.27 -22.52
C SER A 223 3.08 -9.00 -23.82
#